data_d8c7f69ed2546df343cd4f7443bdcbbb
#
_entry.id   d8c7f69ed2546df343cd4f7443bdcbbb
#
_cell.length_a   1.000
_cell.length_b   1.000
_cell.length_c   1.000
_cell.angle_alpha   90.00
_cell.angle_beta   90.00
_cell.angle_gamma   90.00
#
_symmetry.space_group_name_H-M   'P 1'
#
loop_
_entity.id
_entity.type
_entity.pdbx_description
1 polymer ?
#
loop_
_entity_poly.entity_id
_entity_poly.type
_entity_poly.pdbx_seq_one_letter_code
_entity_poly.pdbx_strand_id
1 'polypeptide(L)'
;MKIGKSASLGLVAVACAISLSAVAEPAIVFDMGGKFDKSFNEAAFRGIEQWKKETGKQYLDFEIANESQREQAIRRMAERGASPIIGIGFGQASSIEKVAKDFPNLQFAIIDMVVNLPNVQSVVFKEQEGSFLVGAMAAMASKTGKVGFVGGMDIPLIRKFQCGYEQGAKFANPKAEVFGNMTGTTGAAWNDPARGGELAKSQFAKGADVVFAAAGGTGVGVYQAAKDGGKLAIGVDSNQNHLQPGTMLTSMLKRVDVAVLNVAKAHKPGITVLGLKEGGIDYAMDANNEKLVSADMKKKVDAAKADIISGKIKVADYMADNACKY
;
A
#
# COMPACT_ATOMS: atom_id res chain seq x y z
N MET A 1 -66.55 56.04 -33.33
CA MET A 1 -65.24 55.52 -33.89
C MET A 1 -64.21 55.67 -32.77
N LYS A 2 -63.91 54.62 -32.04
CA LYS A 2 -62.88 54.60 -30.98
C LYS A 2 -62.02 53.34 -31.24
N ILE A 3 -60.79 53.58 -31.55
CA ILE A 3 -59.79 52.56 -31.84
C ILE A 3 -59.15 52.14 -30.51
N GLY A 4 -59.34 50.88 -30.12
CA GLY A 4 -58.71 50.30 -28.93
C GLY A 4 -57.28 49.83 -29.29
N LYS A 5 -56.27 50.30 -28.51
CA LYS A 5 -54.90 49.83 -28.62
C LYS A 5 -54.73 48.60 -27.71
N SER A 6 -54.48 47.45 -28.27
CA SER A 6 -54.07 46.24 -27.52
C SER A 6 -52.60 46.34 -27.20
N ALA A 7 -52.24 46.32 -25.92
CA ALA A 7 -50.87 46.17 -25.44
C ALA A 7 -50.55 44.70 -25.22
N SER A 8 -49.68 44.13 -26.03
CA SER A 8 -49.14 42.78 -25.81
C SER A 8 -47.99 42.82 -24.80
N LEU A 9 -48.20 42.26 -23.61
CA LEU A 9 -47.14 42.02 -22.64
C LEU A 9 -46.33 40.78 -23.08
N GLY A 10 -45.10 41.01 -23.52
CA GLY A 10 -44.14 39.94 -23.78
C GLY A 10 -43.58 39.41 -22.46
N LEU A 11 -43.88 38.15 -22.15
CA LEU A 11 -43.29 37.43 -21.05
C LEU A 11 -41.90 36.98 -21.43
N VAL A 12 -40.84 37.61 -20.88
CA VAL A 12 -39.45 37.17 -21.05
C VAL A 12 -39.19 36.10 -19.99
N ALA A 13 -39.21 34.83 -20.41
CA ALA A 13 -38.80 33.72 -19.55
C ALA A 13 -37.25 33.70 -19.48
N VAL A 14 -36.72 34.14 -18.35
CA VAL A 14 -35.31 33.97 -18.01
C VAL A 14 -35.09 32.51 -17.61
N ALA A 15 -34.57 31.66 -18.52
CA ALA A 15 -34.13 30.34 -18.20
C ALA A 15 -32.82 30.42 -17.41
N CYS A 16 -32.90 30.35 -16.09
CA CYS A 16 -31.72 30.07 -15.22
C CYS A 16 -31.21 28.68 -15.57
N ALA A 17 -30.17 28.57 -16.39
CA ALA A 17 -29.41 27.36 -16.55
C ALA A 17 -28.65 27.11 -15.25
N ILE A 18 -29.19 26.23 -14.39
CA ILE A 18 -28.47 25.70 -13.25
C ILE A 18 -27.40 24.77 -13.83
N SER A 19 -26.19 25.27 -13.98
CA SER A 19 -25.04 24.44 -14.27
C SER A 19 -24.83 23.53 -13.06
N LEU A 20 -25.39 22.32 -13.09
CA LEU A 20 -24.92 21.27 -12.20
C LEU A 20 -23.45 21.05 -12.55
N SER A 21 -22.54 21.57 -11.72
CA SER A 21 -21.15 21.18 -11.75
C SER A 21 -21.12 19.67 -11.53
N ALA A 22 -20.95 18.90 -12.60
CA ALA A 22 -20.71 17.47 -12.50
C ALA A 22 -19.49 17.29 -11.59
N VAL A 23 -19.68 16.67 -10.44
CA VAL A 23 -18.55 16.32 -9.56
C VAL A 23 -17.66 15.41 -10.39
N ALA A 24 -16.41 15.82 -10.62
CA ALA A 24 -15.47 15.06 -11.40
C ALA A 24 -15.32 13.65 -10.81
N GLU A 25 -15.33 12.63 -11.67
CA GLU A 25 -15.12 11.25 -11.25
C GLU A 25 -13.65 11.07 -10.86
N PRO A 26 -13.34 10.38 -9.76
CA PRO A 26 -11.95 10.03 -9.46
C PRO A 26 -11.41 9.03 -10.47
N ALA A 27 -10.09 9.04 -10.64
CA ALA A 27 -9.39 8.03 -11.41
C ALA A 27 -8.29 7.37 -10.55
N ILE A 28 -8.03 6.10 -10.82
CA ILE A 28 -6.96 5.34 -10.18
C ILE A 28 -6.07 4.68 -11.23
N VAL A 29 -4.75 4.82 -11.07
CA VAL A 29 -3.76 4.21 -11.94
C VAL A 29 -2.94 3.23 -11.12
N PHE A 30 -3.17 1.93 -11.33
CA PHE A 30 -2.49 0.83 -10.63
C PHE A 30 -1.07 0.66 -11.15
N ASP A 31 -0.15 0.28 -10.28
CA ASP A 31 1.24 0.01 -10.64
C ASP A 31 1.42 -1.39 -11.26
N MET A 32 2.64 -1.65 -11.70
CA MET A 32 3.04 -2.95 -12.22
C MET A 32 2.79 -4.07 -11.20
N GLY A 33 2.46 -5.26 -11.68
CA GLY A 33 2.04 -6.39 -10.84
C GLY A 33 0.56 -6.73 -11.03
N GLY A 34 -0.24 -5.76 -11.52
CA GLY A 34 -1.67 -5.93 -11.81
C GLY A 34 -2.56 -5.69 -10.60
N LYS A 35 -3.80 -5.33 -10.87
CA LYS A 35 -4.85 -4.98 -9.90
C LYS A 35 -5.10 -6.06 -8.84
N PHE A 36 -4.93 -7.34 -9.21
CA PHE A 36 -5.24 -8.49 -8.35
C PHE A 36 -3.99 -9.22 -7.86
N ASP A 37 -2.94 -8.44 -7.48
CA ASP A 37 -1.66 -8.93 -6.97
C ASP A 37 -1.74 -9.61 -5.59
N LYS A 38 -2.91 -9.70 -4.99
CA LYS A 38 -3.18 -10.19 -3.64
C LYS A 38 -2.56 -9.33 -2.52
N SER A 39 -1.97 -8.18 -2.84
CA SER A 39 -1.17 -7.36 -1.96
C SER A 39 -1.53 -5.87 -2.08
N PHE A 40 -0.63 -5.06 -2.64
CA PHE A 40 -0.64 -3.61 -2.70
C PHE A 40 -1.71 -3.03 -3.63
N ASN A 41 -1.71 -3.46 -4.90
CA ASN A 41 -2.70 -2.98 -5.88
C ASN A 41 -4.11 -3.48 -5.53
N GLU A 42 -4.25 -4.72 -5.07
CA GLU A 42 -5.56 -5.24 -4.66
C GLU A 42 -6.09 -4.52 -3.40
N ALA A 43 -5.20 -4.07 -2.49
CA ALA A 43 -5.61 -3.20 -1.39
C ALA A 43 -6.13 -1.85 -1.91
N ALA A 44 -5.43 -1.22 -2.86
CA ALA A 44 -5.87 0.02 -3.49
C ALA A 44 -7.22 -0.16 -4.21
N PHE A 45 -7.39 -1.26 -4.94
CA PHE A 45 -8.64 -1.62 -5.61
C PHE A 45 -9.80 -1.76 -4.63
N ARG A 46 -9.60 -2.44 -3.48
CA ARG A 46 -10.64 -2.50 -2.44
C ARG A 46 -11.04 -1.12 -1.91
N GLY A 47 -10.08 -0.20 -1.79
CA GLY A 47 -10.35 1.15 -1.33
C GLY A 47 -11.24 1.95 -2.28
N ILE A 48 -10.97 1.88 -3.59
CA ILE A 48 -11.79 2.60 -4.58
C ILE A 48 -13.15 1.92 -4.80
N GLU A 49 -13.23 0.58 -4.73
CA GLU A 49 -14.51 -0.13 -4.77
C GLU A 49 -15.38 0.17 -3.54
N GLN A 50 -14.76 0.34 -2.37
CA GLN A 50 -15.49 0.77 -1.17
C GLN A 50 -16.05 2.19 -1.36
N TRP A 51 -15.26 3.11 -1.94
CA TRP A 51 -15.73 4.45 -2.29
C TRP A 51 -16.93 4.39 -3.25
N LYS A 52 -16.85 3.58 -4.31
CA LYS A 52 -17.94 3.36 -5.27
C LYS A 52 -19.19 2.84 -4.57
N LYS A 53 -19.05 1.84 -3.69
CA LYS A 53 -20.15 1.26 -2.92
C LYS A 53 -20.83 2.28 -2.02
N GLU A 54 -20.06 3.13 -1.34
CA GLU A 54 -20.58 4.13 -0.40
C GLU A 54 -21.24 5.33 -1.09
N THR A 55 -20.75 5.70 -2.26
CA THR A 55 -21.22 6.90 -2.97
C THR A 55 -22.21 6.61 -4.11
N GLY A 56 -22.24 5.40 -4.61
CA GLY A 56 -22.97 5.01 -5.82
C GLY A 56 -22.38 5.59 -7.12
N LYS A 57 -21.24 6.30 -7.05
CA LYS A 57 -20.59 6.93 -8.20
C LYS A 57 -19.63 5.99 -8.90
N GLN A 58 -19.25 6.33 -10.14
CA GLN A 58 -18.25 5.59 -10.91
C GLN A 58 -16.87 6.21 -10.74
N TYR A 59 -15.84 5.48 -11.12
CA TYR A 59 -14.46 5.93 -11.21
C TYR A 59 -13.82 5.41 -12.50
N LEU A 60 -12.73 6.03 -12.91
CA LEU A 60 -11.91 5.56 -14.03
C LEU A 60 -10.73 4.76 -13.48
N ASP A 61 -10.29 3.72 -14.20
CA ASP A 61 -9.10 2.98 -13.81
C ASP A 61 -8.20 2.62 -14.99
N PHE A 62 -6.93 2.38 -14.67
CA PHE A 62 -5.94 1.91 -15.62
C PHE A 62 -4.88 1.06 -14.90
N GLU A 63 -4.46 -0.04 -15.53
CA GLU A 63 -3.37 -0.90 -15.05
C GLU A 63 -2.11 -0.69 -15.89
N ILE A 64 -1.00 -0.34 -15.24
CA ILE A 64 0.30 -0.17 -15.89
C ILE A 64 0.90 -1.54 -16.18
N ALA A 65 1.09 -1.86 -17.46
CA ALA A 65 1.79 -3.09 -17.89
C ALA A 65 3.29 -2.88 -18.08
N ASN A 66 3.71 -1.65 -18.37
CA ASN A 66 5.12 -1.26 -18.47
C ASN A 66 5.30 0.21 -18.08
N GLU A 67 6.52 0.58 -17.67
CA GLU A 67 6.82 1.89 -17.08
C GLU A 67 6.55 3.07 -18.04
N SER A 68 6.70 2.87 -19.34
CA SER A 68 6.49 3.93 -20.34
C SER A 68 5.03 4.40 -20.45
N GLN A 69 4.09 3.61 -19.94
CA GLN A 69 2.66 3.95 -19.97
C GLN A 69 2.24 4.95 -18.88
N ARG A 70 3.05 5.13 -17.82
CA ARG A 70 2.65 5.87 -16.61
C ARG A 70 2.18 7.30 -16.93
N GLU A 71 3.01 8.10 -17.61
CA GLU A 71 2.66 9.49 -17.92
C GLU A 71 1.42 9.57 -18.81
N GLN A 72 1.36 8.76 -19.86
CA GLN A 72 0.23 8.79 -20.79
C GLN A 72 -1.09 8.35 -20.11
N ALA A 73 -1.04 7.38 -19.23
CA ALA A 73 -2.23 6.95 -18.48
C ALA A 73 -2.77 8.07 -17.59
N ILE A 74 -1.89 8.69 -16.78
CA ILE A 74 -2.25 9.80 -15.90
C ILE A 74 -2.77 11.00 -16.70
N ARG A 75 -2.10 11.35 -17.81
CA ARG A 75 -2.50 12.45 -18.70
C ARG A 75 -3.87 12.22 -19.32
N ARG A 76 -4.17 11.03 -19.81
CA ARG A 76 -5.50 10.67 -20.33
C ARG A 76 -6.60 10.84 -19.29
N MET A 77 -6.33 10.49 -18.01
CA MET A 77 -7.30 10.72 -16.94
C MET A 77 -7.52 12.21 -16.68
N ALA A 78 -6.44 13.01 -16.71
CA ALA A 78 -6.51 14.47 -16.57
C ALA A 78 -7.27 15.13 -17.73
N GLU A 79 -6.99 14.75 -18.98
CA GLU A 79 -7.69 15.23 -20.18
C GLU A 79 -9.19 14.91 -20.17
N ARG A 80 -9.60 13.83 -19.50
CA ARG A 80 -11.01 13.47 -19.26
C ARG A 80 -11.63 14.25 -18.10
N GLY A 81 -10.87 15.10 -17.42
CA GLY A 81 -11.33 15.90 -16.27
C GLY A 81 -11.50 15.11 -14.99
N ALA A 82 -10.89 13.93 -14.86
CA ALA A 82 -10.95 13.16 -13.61
C ALA A 82 -10.28 13.89 -12.45
N SER A 83 -10.88 13.82 -11.25
CA SER A 83 -10.35 14.47 -10.05
C SER A 83 -10.97 13.85 -8.78
N PRO A 84 -10.17 13.37 -7.79
CA PRO A 84 -8.71 13.23 -7.85
C PRO A 84 -8.23 12.11 -8.79
N ILE A 85 -7.01 12.25 -9.31
CA ILE A 85 -6.29 11.20 -10.04
C ILE A 85 -5.28 10.58 -9.06
N ILE A 86 -5.45 9.31 -8.75
CA ILE A 86 -4.69 8.60 -7.72
C ILE A 86 -3.69 7.65 -8.38
N GLY A 87 -2.40 7.96 -8.29
CA GLY A 87 -1.32 7.09 -8.73
C GLY A 87 -0.92 6.13 -7.60
N ILE A 88 -0.96 4.83 -7.89
CA ILE A 88 -0.59 3.78 -6.94
C ILE A 88 0.87 3.41 -7.16
N GLY A 89 1.69 3.59 -6.10
CA GLY A 89 3.10 3.21 -6.08
C GLY A 89 4.07 4.35 -6.40
N PHE A 90 5.26 4.24 -5.82
CA PHE A 90 6.35 5.22 -5.92
C PHE A 90 6.76 5.53 -7.37
N GLY A 91 6.64 4.55 -8.28
CA GLY A 91 7.00 4.69 -9.69
C GLY A 91 6.17 5.69 -10.47
N GLN A 92 5.02 6.13 -9.92
CA GLN A 92 4.16 7.14 -10.54
C GLN A 92 4.66 8.58 -10.31
N ALA A 93 5.65 8.81 -9.43
CA ALA A 93 6.00 10.13 -8.93
C ALA A 93 6.36 11.15 -10.02
N SER A 94 7.29 10.82 -10.92
CA SER A 94 7.70 11.73 -11.99
C SER A 94 6.54 12.04 -12.96
N SER A 95 5.70 11.06 -13.24
CA SER A 95 4.53 11.21 -14.10
C SER A 95 3.45 12.08 -13.45
N ILE A 96 3.16 11.86 -12.18
CA ILE A 96 2.25 12.72 -11.38
C ILE A 96 2.80 14.14 -11.34
N GLU A 97 4.08 14.33 -11.03
CA GLU A 97 4.69 15.66 -10.94
C GLU A 97 4.55 16.44 -12.27
N LYS A 98 4.82 15.79 -13.39
CA LYS A 98 4.75 16.42 -14.72
C LYS A 98 3.30 16.76 -15.08
N VAL A 99 2.38 15.79 -14.98
CA VAL A 99 0.99 16.02 -15.39
C VAL A 99 0.27 16.98 -14.44
N ALA A 100 0.53 16.93 -13.13
CA ALA A 100 -0.10 17.86 -12.18
C ALA A 100 0.30 19.33 -12.40
N LYS A 101 1.52 19.59 -12.91
CA LYS A 101 1.93 20.95 -13.35
C LYS A 101 1.15 21.43 -14.58
N ASP A 102 0.85 20.53 -15.52
CA ASP A 102 0.11 20.86 -16.74
C ASP A 102 -1.41 21.06 -16.46
N PHE A 103 -1.93 20.45 -15.38
CA PHE A 103 -3.35 20.52 -14.98
C PHE A 103 -3.53 21.07 -13.55
N PRO A 104 -3.19 22.35 -13.30
CA PRO A 104 -3.14 22.91 -11.93
C PRO A 104 -4.50 22.98 -11.24
N ASN A 105 -5.61 22.91 -11.97
CA ASN A 105 -6.98 22.94 -11.43
C ASN A 105 -7.53 21.56 -11.08
N LEU A 106 -6.82 20.48 -11.42
CA LEU A 106 -7.20 19.12 -11.05
C LEU A 106 -6.45 18.69 -9.79
N GLN A 107 -7.05 17.76 -9.05
CA GLN A 107 -6.47 17.17 -7.86
C GLN A 107 -5.76 15.87 -8.21
N PHE A 108 -4.58 15.68 -7.65
CA PHE A 108 -3.78 14.45 -7.81
C PHE A 108 -3.42 13.86 -6.46
N ALA A 109 -3.23 12.57 -6.42
CA ALA A 109 -2.65 11.92 -5.24
C ALA A 109 -1.65 10.84 -5.66
N ILE A 110 -0.69 10.59 -4.77
CA ILE A 110 0.27 9.50 -4.94
C ILE A 110 0.38 8.71 -3.66
N ILE A 111 0.45 7.39 -3.80
CA ILE A 111 0.70 6.45 -2.71
C ILE A 111 2.17 6.01 -2.78
N ASP A 112 2.87 6.03 -1.63
CA ASP A 112 4.25 5.58 -1.44
C ASP A 112 5.35 6.51 -1.95
N MET A 113 5.02 7.75 -2.28
CA MET A 113 6.05 8.75 -2.62
C MET A 113 5.59 10.16 -2.26
N VAL A 114 6.52 11.10 -2.20
CA VAL A 114 6.23 12.52 -1.99
C VAL A 114 6.43 13.28 -3.31
N VAL A 115 5.38 13.98 -3.73
CA VAL A 115 5.40 14.96 -4.82
C VAL A 115 4.94 16.30 -4.24
N ASN A 116 5.85 17.26 -4.16
CA ASN A 116 5.61 18.54 -3.50
C ASN A 116 5.02 19.57 -4.48
N LEU A 117 3.71 19.45 -4.72
CA LEU A 117 2.93 20.39 -5.55
C LEU A 117 1.64 20.76 -4.82
N PRO A 118 1.10 21.98 -5.06
CA PRO A 118 -0.07 22.50 -4.32
C PRO A 118 -1.37 21.73 -4.58
N ASN A 119 -1.45 20.98 -5.67
CA ASN A 119 -2.61 20.17 -6.05
C ASN A 119 -2.39 18.67 -5.89
N VAL A 120 -1.31 18.25 -5.21
CA VAL A 120 -0.98 16.84 -4.98
C VAL A 120 -1.09 16.49 -3.50
N GLN A 121 -1.80 15.41 -3.20
CA GLN A 121 -1.76 14.72 -1.90
C GLN A 121 -0.80 13.54 -1.99
N SER A 122 0.23 13.56 -1.16
CA SER A 122 1.19 12.46 -1.03
C SER A 122 0.86 11.65 0.22
N VAL A 123 0.62 10.34 0.07
CA VAL A 123 0.36 9.45 1.21
C VAL A 123 1.52 8.48 1.34
N VAL A 124 2.22 8.53 2.46
CA VAL A 124 3.34 7.65 2.80
C VAL A 124 3.07 6.93 4.12
N PHE A 125 3.74 5.81 4.32
CA PHE A 125 3.51 4.97 5.48
C PHE A 125 4.78 4.82 6.32
N LYS A 126 4.61 4.42 7.58
CA LYS A 126 5.71 4.04 8.46
C LYS A 126 5.86 2.52 8.46
N GLU A 127 6.24 1.97 7.32
CA GLU A 127 6.34 0.53 7.09
C GLU A 127 7.29 -0.16 8.07
N GLN A 128 8.32 0.55 8.55
CA GLN A 128 9.24 0.04 9.57
C GLN A 128 8.52 -0.32 10.87
N GLU A 129 7.43 0.40 11.23
CA GLU A 129 6.70 0.13 12.48
C GLU A 129 5.98 -1.23 12.41
N GLY A 130 5.26 -1.52 11.31
CA GLY A 130 4.58 -2.81 11.11
C GLY A 130 5.56 -3.95 10.89
N SER A 131 6.61 -3.70 10.12
CA SER A 131 7.68 -4.68 9.89
C SER A 131 8.38 -5.06 11.19
N PHE A 132 8.56 -4.12 12.13
CA PHE A 132 9.07 -4.41 13.47
C PHE A 132 8.17 -5.41 14.21
N LEU A 133 6.86 -5.19 14.20
CA LEU A 133 5.91 -6.08 14.90
C LEU A 133 5.98 -7.51 14.34
N VAL A 134 5.97 -7.66 13.01
CA VAL A 134 6.01 -8.98 12.39
C VAL A 134 7.40 -9.61 12.45
N GLY A 135 8.47 -8.80 12.54
CA GLY A 135 9.82 -9.27 12.83
C GLY A 135 9.96 -9.84 14.22
N ALA A 136 9.36 -9.19 15.22
CA ALA A 136 9.28 -9.72 16.58
C ALA A 136 8.49 -11.04 16.64
N MET A 137 7.35 -11.12 15.92
CA MET A 137 6.57 -12.35 15.80
C MET A 137 7.39 -13.47 15.16
N ALA A 138 8.11 -13.19 14.07
CA ALA A 138 8.95 -14.15 13.38
C ALA A 138 10.02 -14.75 14.31
N ALA A 139 10.74 -13.89 15.03
CA ALA A 139 11.79 -14.35 15.95
C ALA A 139 11.23 -15.16 17.14
N MET A 140 10.03 -14.84 17.62
CA MET A 140 9.35 -15.61 18.67
C MET A 140 8.79 -16.95 18.16
N ALA A 141 8.38 -17.03 16.90
CA ALA A 141 7.87 -18.27 16.29
C ALA A 141 9.00 -19.17 15.81
N SER A 142 10.17 -18.61 15.50
CA SER A 142 11.32 -19.36 14.98
C SER A 142 11.87 -20.33 16.03
N LYS A 143 12.09 -21.59 15.61
CA LYS A 143 12.73 -22.64 16.40
C LYS A 143 14.24 -22.65 16.21
N THR A 144 14.73 -22.11 15.10
CA THR A 144 16.15 -22.10 14.73
C THR A 144 16.84 -20.78 15.14
N GLY A 145 16.08 -19.76 15.46
CA GLY A 145 16.58 -18.39 15.63
C GLY A 145 16.98 -17.71 14.33
N LYS A 146 16.62 -18.30 13.16
CA LYS A 146 16.92 -17.79 11.84
C LYS A 146 15.63 -17.47 11.09
N VAL A 147 15.53 -16.24 10.62
CA VAL A 147 14.36 -15.75 9.88
C VAL A 147 14.79 -15.14 8.56
N GLY A 148 13.86 -15.06 7.62
CA GLY A 148 14.14 -14.56 6.28
C GLY A 148 13.30 -13.36 5.90
N PHE A 149 13.78 -12.61 4.93
CA PHE A 149 13.09 -11.53 4.27
C PHE A 149 13.27 -11.65 2.75
N VAL A 150 12.17 -11.59 2.00
CA VAL A 150 12.18 -11.51 0.54
C VAL A 150 11.50 -10.19 0.17
N GLY A 151 12.29 -9.25 -0.33
CA GLY A 151 11.80 -7.99 -0.86
C GLY A 151 11.55 -8.06 -2.36
N GLY A 152 10.68 -7.20 -2.87
CA GLY A 152 10.50 -7.00 -4.31
C GLY A 152 11.68 -6.26 -4.93
N MET A 153 11.47 -5.05 -5.39
CA MET A 153 12.52 -4.20 -5.96
C MET A 153 13.53 -3.74 -4.90
N ASP A 154 14.83 -3.76 -5.22
CA ASP A 154 15.88 -3.23 -4.34
C ASP A 154 15.90 -1.69 -4.36
N ILE A 155 15.08 -1.09 -3.53
CA ILE A 155 14.92 0.36 -3.37
C ILE A 155 14.85 0.73 -1.88
N PRO A 156 15.13 1.99 -1.51
CA PRO A 156 15.11 2.43 -0.11
C PRO A 156 13.80 2.12 0.62
N LEU A 157 12.65 2.24 -0.05
CA LEU A 157 11.34 1.88 0.52
C LEU A 157 11.27 0.42 0.97
N ILE A 158 11.78 -0.53 0.16
CA ILE A 158 11.76 -1.95 0.52
C ILE A 158 12.83 -2.29 1.55
N ARG A 159 13.96 -1.58 1.52
CA ARG A 159 14.96 -1.64 2.60
C ARG A 159 14.38 -1.16 3.95
N LYS A 160 13.46 -0.21 3.95
CA LYS A 160 12.74 0.24 5.15
C LYS A 160 11.90 -0.88 5.78
N PHE A 161 11.21 -1.71 4.97
CA PHE A 161 10.53 -2.92 5.47
C PHE A 161 11.53 -3.90 6.07
N GLN A 162 12.61 -4.20 5.34
CA GLN A 162 13.65 -5.12 5.79
C GLN A 162 14.23 -4.65 7.12
N CYS A 163 14.66 -3.39 7.21
CA CYS A 163 15.26 -2.83 8.41
C CYS A 163 14.33 -2.85 9.62
N GLY A 164 13.04 -2.51 9.42
CA GLY A 164 12.04 -2.63 10.48
C GLY A 164 11.89 -4.06 10.97
N TYR A 165 11.85 -5.02 10.04
CA TYR A 165 11.76 -6.44 10.34
C TYR A 165 12.97 -6.95 11.14
N GLU A 166 14.18 -6.58 10.74
CA GLU A 166 15.42 -6.92 11.44
C GLU A 166 15.45 -6.36 12.86
N GLN A 167 15.06 -5.08 13.03
CA GLN A 167 14.95 -4.45 14.34
C GLN A 167 13.98 -5.21 15.26
N GLY A 168 12.80 -5.58 14.75
CA GLY A 168 11.82 -6.36 15.50
C GLY A 168 12.31 -7.75 15.85
N ALA A 169 12.97 -8.43 14.93
CA ALA A 169 13.55 -9.76 15.19
C ALA A 169 14.63 -9.68 16.29
N LYS A 170 15.52 -8.70 16.22
CA LYS A 170 16.56 -8.47 17.25
C LYS A 170 15.98 -8.02 18.59
N PHE A 171 14.89 -7.26 18.59
CA PHE A 171 14.18 -6.88 19.81
C PHE A 171 13.65 -8.10 20.56
N ALA A 172 13.04 -9.05 19.85
CA ALA A 172 12.48 -10.28 20.46
C ALA A 172 13.56 -11.33 20.78
N ASN A 173 14.58 -11.43 19.94
CA ASN A 173 15.73 -12.33 20.12
C ASN A 173 17.02 -11.65 19.64
N PRO A 174 17.85 -11.09 20.52
CA PRO A 174 19.11 -10.41 20.14
C PRO A 174 20.08 -11.29 19.35
N LYS A 175 19.94 -12.61 19.40
CA LYS A 175 20.77 -13.58 18.67
C LYS A 175 20.14 -14.01 17.33
N ALA A 176 18.95 -13.50 16.98
CA ALA A 176 18.30 -13.87 15.72
C ALA A 176 19.19 -13.52 14.52
N GLU A 177 19.30 -14.44 13.57
CA GLU A 177 19.91 -14.20 12.28
C GLU A 177 18.81 -13.87 11.25
N VAL A 178 19.03 -12.81 10.45
CA VAL A 178 18.06 -12.40 9.42
C VAL A 178 18.72 -12.48 8.05
N PHE A 179 18.14 -13.30 7.16
CA PHE A 179 18.58 -13.39 5.76
C PHE A 179 17.72 -12.48 4.90
N GLY A 180 18.30 -11.51 4.21
CA GLY A 180 17.59 -10.59 3.31
C GLY A 180 17.97 -10.81 1.85
N ASN A 181 16.98 -10.93 0.96
CA ASN A 181 17.18 -10.98 -0.48
C ASN A 181 16.13 -10.12 -1.18
N MET A 182 16.52 -9.45 -2.28
CA MET A 182 15.59 -8.76 -3.17
C MET A 182 15.36 -9.59 -4.43
N THR A 183 14.16 -9.51 -4.99
CA THR A 183 13.76 -10.27 -6.17
C THR A 183 14.42 -9.69 -7.43
N GLY A 184 14.61 -8.36 -7.48
CA GLY A 184 15.22 -7.68 -8.61
C GLY A 184 15.35 -6.18 -8.42
N THR A 185 15.67 -5.48 -9.53
CA THR A 185 15.89 -4.03 -9.55
C THR A 185 14.95 -3.30 -10.51
N THR A 186 13.99 -4.03 -11.11
CA THR A 186 12.99 -3.48 -12.04
C THR A 186 11.58 -3.82 -11.58
N GLY A 187 10.57 -3.23 -12.19
CA GLY A 187 9.16 -3.50 -11.88
C GLY A 187 8.73 -4.97 -12.02
N ALA A 188 9.45 -5.78 -12.79
CA ALA A 188 9.20 -7.23 -12.88
C ALA A 188 9.33 -7.95 -11.53
N ALA A 189 10.10 -7.38 -10.60
CA ALA A 189 10.27 -7.90 -9.23
C ALA A 189 8.95 -8.02 -8.44
N TRP A 190 7.88 -7.35 -8.87
CA TRP A 190 6.58 -7.37 -8.20
C TRP A 190 5.67 -8.53 -8.64
N ASN A 191 6.03 -9.23 -9.72
CA ASN A 191 5.21 -10.30 -10.29
C ASN A 191 6.05 -11.47 -10.80
N ASP A 192 6.94 -11.99 -9.96
CA ASP A 192 7.77 -13.16 -10.22
C ASP A 192 7.68 -14.18 -9.06
N PRO A 193 6.57 -14.91 -8.93
CA PRO A 193 6.39 -15.91 -7.87
C PRO A 193 7.44 -17.02 -7.91
N ALA A 194 7.94 -17.39 -9.10
CA ALA A 194 8.98 -18.40 -9.24
C ALA A 194 10.26 -17.96 -8.52
N ARG A 195 10.71 -16.74 -8.80
CA ARG A 195 11.88 -16.14 -8.14
C ARG A 195 11.69 -15.99 -6.64
N GLY A 196 10.50 -15.54 -6.21
CA GLY A 196 10.14 -15.45 -4.79
C GLY A 196 10.29 -16.79 -4.07
N GLY A 197 9.76 -17.86 -4.68
CA GLY A 197 9.85 -19.22 -4.15
C GLY A 197 11.28 -19.75 -4.07
N GLU A 198 12.12 -19.49 -5.10
CA GLU A 198 13.54 -19.87 -5.10
C GLU A 198 14.32 -19.19 -3.96
N LEU A 199 14.11 -17.89 -3.76
CA LEU A 199 14.77 -17.15 -2.69
C LEU A 199 14.36 -17.67 -1.31
N ALA A 200 13.08 -17.95 -1.11
CA ALA A 200 12.58 -18.54 0.13
C ALA A 200 13.20 -19.92 0.39
N LYS A 201 13.22 -20.81 -0.61
CA LYS A 201 13.85 -22.14 -0.51
C LYS A 201 15.32 -22.03 -0.14
N SER A 202 16.05 -21.08 -0.76
CA SER A 202 17.47 -20.81 -0.43
C SER A 202 17.65 -20.38 1.03
N GLN A 203 16.77 -19.53 1.56
CA GLN A 203 16.81 -19.11 2.95
C GLN A 203 16.46 -20.27 3.91
N PHE A 204 15.47 -21.10 3.56
CA PHE A 204 15.13 -22.30 4.32
C PHE A 204 16.30 -23.31 4.37
N ALA A 205 17.03 -23.48 3.25
CA ALA A 205 18.22 -24.32 3.22
C ALA A 205 19.36 -23.82 4.13
N LYS A 206 19.40 -22.49 4.39
CA LYS A 206 20.32 -21.86 5.37
C LYS A 206 19.82 -21.95 6.82
N GLY A 207 18.65 -22.55 7.03
CA GLY A 207 18.06 -22.77 8.35
C GLY A 207 16.98 -21.75 8.76
N ALA A 208 16.59 -20.80 7.90
CA ALA A 208 15.42 -19.98 8.20
C ALA A 208 14.17 -20.87 8.34
N ASP A 209 13.26 -20.51 9.21
CA ASP A 209 11.99 -21.23 9.41
C ASP A 209 10.76 -20.33 9.37
N VAL A 210 10.96 -19.03 9.29
CA VAL A 210 9.92 -18.00 9.03
C VAL A 210 10.45 -17.04 7.99
N VAL A 211 9.69 -16.73 6.93
CA VAL A 211 10.09 -15.75 5.89
C VAL A 211 9.00 -14.69 5.70
N PHE A 212 9.37 -13.43 5.80
CA PHE A 212 8.51 -12.29 5.47
C PHE A 212 8.71 -11.89 4.01
N ALA A 213 7.61 -11.79 3.24
CA ALA A 213 7.65 -11.36 1.85
C ALA A 213 7.02 -9.95 1.69
N ALA A 214 7.85 -8.93 1.44
CA ALA A 214 7.43 -7.59 1.04
C ALA A 214 7.66 -7.40 -0.47
N ALA A 215 6.88 -8.12 -1.30
CA ALA A 215 7.19 -8.33 -2.71
C ALA A 215 5.96 -8.38 -3.65
N GLY A 216 4.80 -7.85 -3.24
CA GLY A 216 3.60 -7.88 -4.08
C GLY A 216 3.19 -9.30 -4.47
N GLY A 217 2.80 -9.53 -5.73
CA GLY A 217 2.41 -10.84 -6.25
C GLY A 217 3.52 -11.90 -6.20
N THR A 218 4.79 -11.49 -6.21
CA THR A 218 5.96 -12.37 -6.02
C THR A 218 5.89 -13.13 -4.68
N GLY A 219 5.28 -12.52 -3.64
CA GLY A 219 5.10 -13.12 -2.32
C GLY A 219 4.33 -14.44 -2.33
N VAL A 220 3.43 -14.65 -3.28
CA VAL A 220 2.66 -15.90 -3.40
C VAL A 220 3.58 -17.11 -3.55
N GLY A 221 4.69 -16.97 -4.29
CA GLY A 221 5.70 -18.03 -4.44
C GLY A 221 6.45 -18.32 -3.13
N VAL A 222 6.69 -17.30 -2.32
CA VAL A 222 7.30 -17.46 -0.98
C VAL A 222 6.36 -18.25 -0.06
N TYR A 223 5.06 -17.94 -0.07
CA TYR A 223 4.07 -18.64 0.75
C TYR A 223 3.91 -20.11 0.35
N GLN A 224 3.95 -20.39 -0.97
CA GLN A 224 3.92 -21.75 -1.46
C GLN A 224 5.18 -22.53 -1.04
N ALA A 225 6.36 -21.92 -1.18
CA ALA A 225 7.62 -22.54 -0.76
C ALA A 225 7.66 -22.82 0.76
N ALA A 226 7.10 -21.91 1.57
CA ALA A 226 6.97 -22.12 3.02
C ALA A 226 6.04 -23.31 3.35
N LYS A 227 4.88 -23.38 2.69
CA LYS A 227 3.94 -24.51 2.85
C LYS A 227 4.60 -25.84 2.50
N ASP A 228 5.22 -25.92 1.34
CA ASP A 228 5.86 -27.13 0.83
C ASP A 228 7.02 -27.59 1.74
N GLY A 229 7.72 -26.63 2.35
CA GLY A 229 8.83 -26.89 3.28
C GLY A 229 8.41 -27.08 4.75
N GLY A 230 7.11 -27.03 5.08
CA GLY A 230 6.64 -27.08 6.47
C GLY A 230 7.18 -25.92 7.32
N LYS A 231 7.37 -24.74 6.70
CA LYS A 231 7.87 -23.51 7.30
C LYS A 231 6.75 -22.47 7.43
N LEU A 232 7.05 -21.34 8.04
CA LEU A 232 6.11 -20.24 8.19
C LEU A 232 6.43 -19.09 7.22
N ALA A 233 5.39 -18.37 6.83
CA ALA A 233 5.51 -17.16 6.02
C ALA A 233 4.75 -15.99 6.66
N ILE A 234 5.12 -14.78 6.28
CA ILE A 234 4.44 -13.55 6.65
C ILE A 234 4.09 -12.78 5.38
N GLY A 235 2.81 -12.39 5.30
CA GLY A 235 2.27 -11.60 4.20
C GLY A 235 2.49 -10.10 4.36
N VAL A 236 2.08 -9.32 3.34
CA VAL A 236 2.26 -7.86 3.29
C VAL A 236 1.05 -7.16 2.69
N ASP A 237 0.87 -5.88 3.02
CA ASP A 237 -0.16 -4.94 2.55
C ASP A 237 -1.57 -5.36 2.95
N SER A 238 -2.06 -6.44 2.39
CA SER A 238 -3.37 -7.04 2.64
C SER A 238 -3.29 -8.16 3.66
N ASN A 239 -4.42 -8.51 4.29
CA ASN A 239 -4.49 -9.76 5.03
C ASN A 239 -4.44 -10.96 4.06
N GLN A 240 -3.30 -11.60 4.00
CA GLN A 240 -3.00 -12.74 3.12
C GLN A 240 -3.03 -14.09 3.86
N ASN A 241 -3.46 -14.11 5.13
CA ASN A 241 -3.46 -15.32 5.96
C ASN A 241 -4.26 -16.46 5.33
N HIS A 242 -5.31 -16.13 4.59
CA HIS A 242 -6.18 -17.07 3.87
C HIS A 242 -5.52 -17.75 2.65
N LEU A 243 -4.40 -17.21 2.13
CA LEU A 243 -3.75 -17.79 0.94
C LEU A 243 -3.10 -19.14 1.24
N GLN A 244 -2.55 -19.31 2.46
CA GLN A 244 -1.98 -20.58 2.93
C GLN A 244 -2.30 -20.76 4.42
N PRO A 245 -3.54 -21.17 4.77
CA PRO A 245 -3.94 -21.37 6.16
C PRO A 245 -3.02 -22.36 6.87
N GLY A 246 -2.61 -22.04 8.11
CA GLY A 246 -1.68 -22.86 8.89
C GLY A 246 -0.21 -22.71 8.50
N THR A 247 0.11 -21.90 7.48
CA THR A 247 1.48 -21.55 7.06
C THR A 247 1.75 -20.06 7.30
N MET A 248 0.73 -19.22 7.09
CA MET A 248 0.85 -17.78 7.28
C MET A 248 0.80 -17.44 8.77
N LEU A 249 1.96 -17.07 9.35
CA LEU A 249 2.05 -16.65 10.75
C LEU A 249 1.22 -15.39 11.00
N THR A 250 1.29 -14.45 10.08
CA THR A 250 0.52 -13.21 10.06
C THR A 250 0.70 -12.51 8.71
N SER A 251 0.08 -11.34 8.56
CA SER A 251 0.36 -10.40 7.46
C SER A 251 0.63 -9.02 8.04
N MET A 252 1.69 -8.35 7.60
CA MET A 252 1.94 -6.95 7.90
C MET A 252 0.97 -6.10 7.09
N LEU A 253 0.00 -5.50 7.75
CA LEU A 253 -1.05 -4.71 7.11
C LEU A 253 -0.55 -3.30 6.81
N LYS A 254 -0.69 -2.89 5.55
CA LYS A 254 -0.50 -1.52 5.08
C LYS A 254 -1.81 -1.08 4.45
N ARG A 255 -2.50 -0.14 5.10
CA ARG A 255 -3.89 0.19 4.82
C ARG A 255 -4.01 1.12 3.60
N VAL A 256 -3.51 0.66 2.46
CA VAL A 256 -3.65 1.34 1.17
C VAL A 256 -5.12 1.48 0.79
N ASP A 257 -5.95 0.52 1.16
CA ASP A 257 -7.40 0.57 1.01
C ASP A 257 -8.01 1.80 1.69
N VAL A 258 -7.64 2.06 2.94
CA VAL A 258 -8.11 3.24 3.70
C VAL A 258 -7.53 4.53 3.11
N ALA A 259 -6.26 4.52 2.70
CA ALA A 259 -5.63 5.69 2.08
C ALA A 259 -6.35 6.11 0.79
N VAL A 260 -6.61 5.17 -0.12
CA VAL A 260 -7.33 5.41 -1.39
C VAL A 260 -8.77 5.86 -1.12
N LEU A 261 -9.49 5.19 -0.23
CA LEU A 261 -10.84 5.56 0.16
C LEU A 261 -10.91 7.02 0.67
N ASN A 262 -9.97 7.40 1.55
CA ASN A 262 -9.94 8.73 2.14
C ASN A 262 -9.59 9.81 1.11
N VAL A 263 -8.62 9.55 0.23
CA VAL A 263 -8.28 10.45 -0.88
C VAL A 263 -9.48 10.66 -1.81
N ALA A 264 -10.16 9.58 -2.21
CA ALA A 264 -11.32 9.65 -3.10
C ALA A 264 -12.52 10.38 -2.45
N LYS A 265 -12.67 10.30 -1.11
CA LYS A 265 -13.70 11.02 -0.36
C LYS A 265 -13.38 12.50 -0.14
N ALA A 266 -12.15 12.80 0.20
CA ALA A 266 -11.74 14.14 0.66
C ALA A 266 -10.24 14.34 0.43
N HIS A 267 -9.88 14.69 -0.82
CA HIS A 267 -8.52 15.05 -1.21
C HIS A 267 -7.99 16.23 -0.35
N LYS A 268 -6.79 16.08 0.18
CA LYS A 268 -6.11 17.11 1.01
C LYS A 268 -4.67 17.26 0.53
N PRO A 269 -4.33 18.31 -0.22
CA PRO A 269 -2.96 18.52 -0.68
C PRO A 269 -1.95 18.50 0.46
N GLY A 270 -0.72 18.11 0.13
CA GLY A 270 0.37 17.98 1.10
C GLY A 270 0.67 16.53 1.48
N ILE A 271 1.43 16.32 2.55
CA ILE A 271 1.93 15.01 2.95
C ILE A 271 1.08 14.44 4.09
N THR A 272 0.56 13.25 3.89
CA THR A 272 -0.11 12.44 4.91
C THR A 272 0.79 11.25 5.25
N VAL A 273 1.14 11.10 6.52
CA VAL A 273 1.96 9.99 7.02
C VAL A 273 1.11 9.07 7.86
N LEU A 274 1.08 7.78 7.52
CA LEU A 274 0.24 6.77 8.15
C LEU A 274 1.11 5.69 8.81
N GLY A 275 1.11 5.63 10.12
CA GLY A 275 1.78 4.61 10.93
C GLY A 275 0.80 3.80 11.77
N LEU A 276 1.31 3.13 12.81
CA LEU A 276 0.50 2.41 13.80
C LEU A 276 -0.47 3.35 14.53
N LYS A 277 -0.01 4.54 14.88
CA LYS A 277 -0.81 5.55 15.59
C LYS A 277 -2.01 6.03 14.78
N GLU A 278 -1.83 6.21 13.48
CA GLU A 278 -2.84 6.67 12.53
C GLU A 278 -3.71 5.51 12.02
N GLY A 279 -3.45 4.26 12.43
CA GLY A 279 -4.16 3.08 11.94
C GLY A 279 -3.87 2.71 10.48
N GLY A 280 -2.78 3.27 9.92
CA GLY A 280 -2.34 2.98 8.55
C GLY A 280 -1.51 1.71 8.43
N ILE A 281 -0.95 1.25 9.54
CA ILE A 281 -0.12 0.06 9.65
C ILE A 281 -0.63 -0.81 10.80
N ASP A 282 -0.58 -2.13 10.64
CA ASP A 282 -0.90 -3.09 11.70
C ASP A 282 -0.35 -4.49 11.34
N TYR A 283 -0.74 -5.52 12.11
CA TYR A 283 -0.58 -6.92 11.77
C TYR A 283 -1.93 -7.65 11.81
N ALA A 284 -2.07 -8.73 11.04
CA ALA A 284 -3.33 -9.45 10.91
C ALA A 284 -3.46 -10.58 11.93
N MET A 285 -4.66 -10.68 12.53
CA MET A 285 -5.08 -11.82 13.34
C MET A 285 -6.46 -12.27 12.93
N ASP A 286 -6.60 -13.54 12.55
CA ASP A 286 -7.87 -14.18 12.19
C ASP A 286 -7.84 -15.70 12.42
N ALA A 287 -8.93 -16.38 12.07
CA ALA A 287 -9.05 -17.83 12.24
C ALA A 287 -8.01 -18.65 11.45
N ASN A 288 -7.35 -18.08 10.43
CA ASN A 288 -6.35 -18.79 9.63
C ASN A 288 -4.98 -18.87 10.33
N ASN A 289 -4.68 -17.94 11.26
CA ASN A 289 -3.39 -17.88 11.95
C ASN A 289 -3.46 -17.93 13.48
N GLU A 290 -4.65 -17.90 14.09
CA GLU A 290 -4.80 -17.88 15.55
C GLU A 290 -4.07 -19.04 16.27
N LYS A 291 -3.99 -20.23 15.63
CA LYS A 291 -3.30 -21.39 16.18
C LYS A 291 -1.77 -21.31 16.12
N LEU A 292 -1.23 -20.41 15.28
CA LEU A 292 0.21 -20.18 15.13
C LEU A 292 0.73 -19.11 16.09
N VAL A 293 -0.16 -18.25 16.58
CA VAL A 293 0.18 -17.11 17.44
C VAL A 293 -0.26 -17.41 18.86
N SER A 294 0.69 -17.73 19.74
CA SER A 294 0.38 -17.97 21.16
C SER A 294 -0.12 -16.69 21.86
N ALA A 295 -0.87 -16.86 22.95
CA ALA A 295 -1.34 -15.72 23.75
C ALA A 295 -0.18 -14.86 24.29
N ASP A 296 0.95 -15.48 24.66
CA ASP A 296 2.16 -14.78 25.10
C ASP A 296 2.80 -13.98 23.96
N MET A 297 2.92 -14.57 22.77
CA MET A 297 3.40 -13.85 21.57
C MET A 297 2.53 -12.63 21.29
N LYS A 298 1.22 -12.82 21.22
CA LYS A 298 0.27 -11.71 20.97
C LYS A 298 0.42 -10.62 22.03
N LYS A 299 0.47 -10.97 23.30
CA LYS A 299 0.63 -10.01 24.40
C LYS A 299 1.91 -9.18 24.26
N LYS A 300 3.04 -9.81 23.91
CA LYS A 300 4.33 -9.13 23.72
C LYS A 300 4.31 -8.19 22.51
N VAL A 301 3.71 -8.62 21.41
CA VAL A 301 3.60 -7.80 20.19
C VAL A 301 2.66 -6.61 20.40
N ASP A 302 1.52 -6.81 21.08
CA ASP A 302 0.59 -5.73 21.43
C ASP A 302 1.24 -4.71 22.39
N ALA A 303 2.07 -5.15 23.33
CA ALA A 303 2.85 -4.26 24.19
C ALA A 303 3.87 -3.46 23.38
N ALA A 304 4.61 -4.10 22.48
CA ALA A 304 5.54 -3.42 21.58
C ALA A 304 4.83 -2.40 20.68
N LYS A 305 3.65 -2.75 20.13
CA LYS A 305 2.79 -1.83 19.38
C LYS A 305 2.41 -0.59 20.21
N ALA A 306 1.98 -0.76 21.44
CA ALA A 306 1.66 0.33 22.35
C ALA A 306 2.89 1.20 22.65
N ASP A 307 4.05 0.57 22.87
CA ASP A 307 5.31 1.28 23.11
C ASP A 307 5.80 2.07 21.89
N ILE A 308 5.57 1.59 20.65
CA ILE A 308 5.85 2.34 19.42
C ILE A 308 4.88 3.53 19.30
N ILE A 309 3.58 3.31 19.49
CA ILE A 309 2.55 4.36 19.40
C ILE A 309 2.82 5.48 20.42
N SER A 310 3.26 5.13 21.63
CA SER A 310 3.61 6.11 22.66
C SER A 310 4.97 6.78 22.45
N GLY A 311 5.79 6.29 21.51
CA GLY A 311 7.14 6.79 21.23
C GLY A 311 8.22 6.27 22.18
N LYS A 312 7.90 5.32 23.06
CA LYS A 312 8.86 4.65 23.96
C LYS A 312 9.83 3.77 23.16
N ILE A 313 9.33 3.06 22.14
CA ILE A 313 10.15 2.39 21.13
C ILE A 313 10.15 3.27 19.88
N LYS A 314 11.35 3.64 19.41
CA LYS A 314 11.55 4.35 18.15
C LYS A 314 12.16 3.38 17.14
N VAL A 315 11.36 2.95 16.19
CA VAL A 315 11.85 2.11 15.09
C VAL A 315 12.59 2.99 14.09
N ALA A 316 13.86 2.70 13.83
CA ALA A 316 14.68 3.47 12.89
C ALA A 316 14.11 3.33 11.47
N ASP A 317 13.99 4.47 10.79
CA ASP A 317 13.56 4.54 9.39
C ASP A 317 14.80 4.51 8.49
N TYR A 318 14.95 3.45 7.69
CA TYR A 318 16.05 3.33 6.73
C TYR A 318 16.13 4.53 5.78
N MET A 319 14.99 5.12 5.41
CA MET A 319 14.96 6.24 4.46
C MET A 319 15.49 7.55 5.05
N ALA A 320 15.73 7.64 6.36
CA ALA A 320 16.27 8.84 6.98
C ALA A 320 17.76 9.03 6.69
N ASP A 321 18.54 7.94 6.62
CA ASP A 321 19.98 7.99 6.43
C ASP A 321 20.57 6.80 5.63
N ASN A 322 19.72 6.00 5.00
CA ASN A 322 20.06 4.78 4.26
C ASN A 322 20.86 3.76 5.11
N ALA A 323 20.61 3.73 6.41
CA ALA A 323 21.26 2.80 7.33
C ALA A 323 20.23 2.02 8.15
N CYS A 324 20.51 0.74 8.39
CA CYS A 324 19.76 -0.10 9.30
C CYS A 324 20.44 -0.06 10.66
N LYS A 325 19.75 0.50 11.67
CA LYS A 325 20.28 0.68 13.04
C LYS A 325 19.47 -0.17 14.01
N TYR A 326 20.14 -1.06 14.73
CA TYR A 326 19.55 -1.91 15.80
C TYR A 326 20.58 -2.36 16.81
#